data_98703add2b46b6196ce4c69d4b6a9a20
#
_entry.id   98703add2b46b6196ce4c69d4b6a9a20
#
_cell.length_a   1.000
_cell.length_b   1.000
_cell.length_c   1.000
_cell.angle_alpha   90.00
_cell.angle_beta   90.00
_cell.angle_gamma   90.00
#
_symmetry.space_group_name_H-M   'P 1'
#
loop_
_entity.id
_entity.type
_entity.pdbx_description
1 polymer ?
#
loop_
_entity_poly.entity_id
_entity_poly.type
_entity_poly.pdbx_seq_one_letter_code
_entity_poly.pdbx_strand_id
1 'polypeptide(L)'
;MKASAPAVHFAIRYVHTRLLRKRKMDKNILICGVGGQGTVLASKLTASAAMLEGNTVHSAETIGMAQRGGSVTSHIRIGDKAFSPLIPDGLADLIMAFEPAEAVRNLKYLKKGGTVIVNKKAVKPVTESLLDTGYDGSKMIAFLKDNNIKTYVLDADELCSSLGSVKFFNIALLGVAVATGDLGLKKESLENEIKTKVKEKFVQINLKAFETGYKLGQELCF
;
A
#
# COMPACT_ATOMS: atom_id res chain seq x y z
N MET A 1 68.19 38.44 23.23
CA MET A 1 67.36 38.45 22.01
C MET A 1 66.48 37.19 22.01
N LYS A 2 65.21 37.29 22.31
CA LYS A 2 64.24 36.23 22.30
C LYS A 2 63.35 36.45 21.08
N ALA A 3 63.39 35.51 20.08
CA ALA A 3 62.57 35.54 18.95
C ALA A 3 61.20 34.93 19.34
N SER A 4 60.14 35.71 19.15
CA SER A 4 58.77 35.27 19.31
C SER A 4 58.29 34.58 17.99
N ALA A 5 57.81 33.33 18.12
CA ALA A 5 57.15 32.59 17.03
C ALA A 5 55.72 33.13 16.81
N PRO A 6 55.24 33.21 15.54
CA PRO A 6 53.89 33.68 15.28
C PRO A 6 52.87 32.58 15.59
N ALA A 7 51.86 32.94 16.33
CA ALA A 7 50.68 32.09 16.59
C ALA A 7 49.85 31.90 15.33
N VAL A 8 49.81 30.65 14.83
CA VAL A 8 48.92 30.23 13.73
C VAL A 8 47.51 30.10 14.27
N HIS A 9 46.62 31.07 13.96
CA HIS A 9 45.20 30.99 14.25
C HIS A 9 44.57 30.01 13.26
N PHE A 10 44.26 28.80 13.72
CA PHE A 10 43.37 27.86 13.02
C PHE A 10 41.94 28.30 13.22
N ALA A 11 41.38 29.03 12.23
CA ALA A 11 39.97 29.33 12.19
C ALA A 11 39.22 28.06 11.71
N ILE A 12 38.67 27.28 12.63
CA ILE A 12 37.73 26.22 12.32
C ILE A 12 36.44 26.89 11.84
N ARG A 13 36.26 26.97 10.52
CA ARG A 13 34.98 27.30 9.89
C ARG A 13 34.03 26.16 10.13
N TYR A 14 33.14 26.24 11.10
CA TYR A 14 31.97 25.38 11.23
C TYR A 14 31.07 25.69 10.07
N VAL A 15 31.17 24.89 9.01
CA VAL A 15 30.14 24.84 7.93
C VAL A 15 28.95 24.13 8.52
N HIS A 16 27.97 24.90 8.99
CA HIS A 16 26.67 24.38 9.38
C HIS A 16 25.95 23.95 8.05
N THR A 17 26.26 22.76 7.54
CA THR A 17 25.47 22.13 6.51
C THR A 17 24.15 21.76 7.16
N ARG A 18 23.19 22.69 7.07
CA ARG A 18 21.79 22.42 7.35
C ARG A 18 21.36 21.39 6.29
N LEU A 19 21.60 20.11 6.55
CA LEU A 19 20.96 19.03 5.82
C LEU A 19 19.47 19.30 5.93
N LEU A 20 18.88 19.76 4.82
CA LEU A 20 17.43 19.84 4.67
C LEU A 20 16.94 18.41 4.87
N ARG A 21 16.54 18.08 6.10
CA ARG A 21 15.90 16.80 6.43
C ARG A 21 14.68 16.74 5.55
N LYS A 22 14.74 15.98 4.47
CA LYS A 22 13.56 15.67 3.66
C LYS A 22 12.46 15.26 4.63
N ARG A 23 11.32 15.95 4.57
CA ARG A 23 10.19 15.66 5.44
C ARG A 23 9.84 14.19 5.24
N LYS A 24 10.12 13.36 6.23
CA LYS A 24 9.81 11.94 6.19
C LYS A 24 8.31 11.79 6.15
N MET A 25 7.83 10.83 5.38
CA MET A 25 6.42 10.52 5.26
C MET A 25 5.93 9.83 6.55
N ASP A 26 4.78 10.25 7.07
CA ASP A 26 4.04 9.53 8.11
C ASP A 26 2.76 8.98 7.47
N LYS A 27 2.66 7.66 7.30
CA LYS A 27 1.51 6.98 6.67
C LYS A 27 1.26 5.62 7.30
N ASN A 28 0.00 5.29 7.49
CA ASN A 28 -0.45 3.97 7.91
C ASN A 28 -1.32 3.36 6.80
N ILE A 29 -0.90 2.25 6.26
CA ILE A 29 -1.53 1.58 5.11
C ILE A 29 -1.92 0.18 5.54
N LEU A 30 -3.20 -0.15 5.41
CA LEU A 30 -3.71 -1.49 5.64
C LEU A 30 -4.02 -2.16 4.31
N ILE A 31 -3.47 -3.34 4.09
CA ILE A 31 -3.78 -4.16 2.92
C ILE A 31 -4.50 -5.40 3.41
N CYS A 32 -5.71 -5.65 2.91
CA CYS A 32 -6.53 -6.77 3.34
C CYS A 32 -7.17 -7.51 2.17
N GLY A 33 -7.48 -8.76 2.40
CA GLY A 33 -8.07 -9.65 1.41
C GLY A 33 -8.15 -11.08 1.91
N VAL A 34 -8.28 -12.01 0.98
CA VAL A 34 -8.26 -13.44 1.28
C VAL A 34 -7.02 -14.13 0.73
N GLY A 35 -6.64 -15.24 1.34
CA GLY A 35 -5.46 -15.99 0.94
C GLY A 35 -5.47 -16.37 -0.54
N GLY A 36 -4.36 -16.10 -1.23
CA GLY A 36 -4.18 -16.33 -2.67
C GLY A 36 -4.32 -15.09 -3.55
N GLN A 37 -4.76 -13.94 -3.04
CA GLN A 37 -4.93 -12.70 -3.82
C GLN A 37 -3.64 -11.86 -3.97
N GLY A 38 -2.54 -12.24 -3.31
CA GLY A 38 -1.26 -11.53 -3.44
C GLY A 38 -1.12 -10.30 -2.54
N THR A 39 -1.90 -10.20 -1.47
CA THR A 39 -1.82 -9.15 -0.44
C THR A 39 -0.42 -8.99 0.13
N VAL A 40 0.23 -10.11 0.47
CA VAL A 40 1.61 -10.15 1.02
C VAL A 40 2.64 -9.59 0.03
N LEU A 41 2.49 -9.87 -1.27
CA LEU A 41 3.40 -9.30 -2.28
C LEU A 41 3.22 -7.79 -2.38
N ALA A 42 1.97 -7.31 -2.42
CA ALA A 42 1.66 -5.89 -2.44
C ALA A 42 2.24 -5.18 -1.20
N SER A 43 2.08 -5.79 -0.01
CA SER A 43 2.65 -5.27 1.24
C SER A 43 4.17 -5.16 1.18
N LYS A 44 4.86 -6.20 0.74
CA LYS A 44 6.33 -6.22 0.63
C LYS A 44 6.86 -5.17 -0.35
N LEU A 45 6.23 -5.02 -1.51
CA LEU A 45 6.61 -4.00 -2.50
C LEU A 45 6.40 -2.58 -1.95
N THR A 46 5.27 -2.33 -1.28
CA THR A 46 4.98 -1.04 -0.64
C THR A 46 6.02 -0.70 0.44
N ALA A 47 6.29 -1.64 1.34
CA ALA A 47 7.25 -1.45 2.42
C ALA A 47 8.67 -1.20 1.86
N SER A 48 9.09 -2.00 0.88
CA SER A 48 10.41 -1.87 0.22
C SER A 48 10.55 -0.53 -0.50
N ALA A 49 9.53 -0.09 -1.24
CA ALA A 49 9.55 1.19 -1.93
C ALA A 49 9.64 2.37 -0.95
N ALA A 50 8.93 2.30 0.16
CA ALA A 50 9.03 3.31 1.22
C ALA A 50 10.43 3.37 1.84
N MET A 51 11.05 2.21 2.06
CA MET A 51 12.45 2.13 2.55
C MET A 51 13.44 2.69 1.52
N LEU A 52 13.23 2.42 0.23
CA LEU A 52 14.06 2.97 -0.85
C LEU A 52 14.00 4.51 -0.87
N GLU A 53 12.88 5.10 -0.49
CA GLU A 53 12.72 6.55 -0.36
C GLU A 53 13.31 7.12 0.95
N GLY A 54 13.95 6.28 1.77
CA GLY A 54 14.62 6.67 3.01
C GLY A 54 13.70 6.78 4.22
N ASN A 55 12.49 6.20 4.15
CA ASN A 55 11.57 6.18 5.27
C ASN A 55 11.85 4.99 6.21
N THR A 56 11.57 5.16 7.49
CA THR A 56 11.46 4.07 8.46
C THR A 56 10.14 3.34 8.22
N VAL A 57 10.16 2.00 8.18
CA VAL A 57 8.97 1.19 7.92
C VAL A 57 8.86 0.06 8.93
N HIS A 58 7.67 -0.10 9.49
CA HIS A 58 7.31 -1.25 10.30
C HIS A 58 6.14 -1.97 9.61
N SER A 59 6.23 -3.28 9.47
CA SER A 59 5.15 -4.08 8.89
C SER A 59 4.88 -5.34 9.70
N ALA A 60 3.61 -5.75 9.72
CA ALA A 60 3.18 -7.01 10.28
C ALA A 60 2.10 -7.62 9.39
N GLU A 61 2.14 -8.94 9.27
CA GLU A 61 1.18 -9.69 8.48
C GLU A 61 0.43 -10.66 9.39
N THR A 62 -0.89 -10.62 9.37
CA THR A 62 -1.74 -11.62 10.00
C THR A 62 -2.29 -12.52 8.91
N ILE A 63 -1.83 -13.77 8.92
CA ILE A 63 -2.26 -14.78 7.96
C ILE A 63 -3.15 -15.77 8.70
N GLY A 64 -4.38 -15.95 8.22
CA GLY A 64 -5.28 -16.96 8.76
C GLY A 64 -4.72 -18.38 8.57
N MET A 65 -5.17 -19.33 9.39
CA MET A 65 -4.73 -20.75 9.32
C MET A 65 -5.09 -21.41 7.99
N ALA A 66 -6.12 -20.93 7.29
CA ALA A 66 -6.46 -21.38 5.95
C ALA A 66 -5.58 -20.67 4.91
N GLN A 67 -4.71 -21.42 4.24
CA GLN A 67 -3.83 -20.88 3.19
C GLN A 67 -4.59 -20.31 1.97
N ARG A 68 -5.83 -20.73 1.75
CA ARG A 68 -6.73 -20.23 0.70
C ARG A 68 -8.07 -19.85 1.30
N GLY A 69 -8.61 -18.70 0.91
CA GLY A 69 -9.91 -18.22 1.38
C GLY A 69 -9.97 -17.69 2.81
N GLY A 70 -8.90 -17.82 3.61
CA GLY A 70 -8.80 -17.22 4.93
C GLY A 70 -8.47 -15.72 4.84
N SER A 71 -8.95 -14.92 5.82
CA SER A 71 -8.63 -13.50 5.92
C SER A 71 -7.13 -13.29 6.07
N VAL A 72 -6.58 -12.34 5.31
CA VAL A 72 -5.19 -11.90 5.37
C VAL A 72 -5.16 -10.39 5.52
N THR A 73 -4.43 -9.91 6.51
CA THR A 73 -4.28 -8.48 6.77
C THR A 73 -2.81 -8.15 6.94
N SER A 74 -2.33 -7.16 6.19
CA SER A 74 -0.97 -6.64 6.28
C SER A 74 -1.03 -5.18 6.74
N HIS A 75 -0.37 -4.90 7.85
CA HIS A 75 -0.21 -3.56 8.39
C HIS A 75 1.14 -3.00 7.93
N ILE A 76 1.16 -1.79 7.41
CA ILE A 76 2.37 -1.07 7.00
C ILE A 76 2.32 0.31 7.64
N ARG A 77 3.30 0.60 8.48
CA ARG A 77 3.45 1.91 9.11
C ARG A 77 4.75 2.53 8.67
N ILE A 78 4.64 3.69 8.06
CA ILE A 78 5.76 4.45 7.49
C ILE A 78 5.94 5.71 8.33
N GLY A 79 7.18 5.96 8.75
CA GLY A 79 7.54 7.16 9.50
C GLY A 79 8.17 6.89 10.86
N ASP A 80 8.82 7.92 11.41
CA ASP A 80 9.61 7.81 12.64
C ASP A 80 8.74 7.73 13.92
N LYS A 81 7.43 7.98 13.81
CA LYS A 81 6.48 7.91 14.94
C LYS A 81 5.86 6.52 15.11
N ALA A 82 6.18 5.59 14.24
CA ALA A 82 5.69 4.23 14.34
C ALA A 82 6.60 3.41 15.27
N PHE A 83 6.12 3.12 16.47
CA PHE A 83 6.85 2.28 17.45
C PHE A 83 6.40 0.82 17.46
N SER A 84 5.33 0.50 16.73
CA SER A 84 4.76 -0.83 16.61
C SER A 84 4.34 -1.06 15.16
N PRO A 85 4.46 -2.26 14.61
CA PRO A 85 4.01 -2.56 13.25
C PRO A 85 2.48 -2.55 13.10
N LEU A 86 1.72 -2.80 14.18
CA LEU A 86 0.27 -2.81 14.12
C LEU A 86 -0.29 -1.39 14.09
N ILE A 87 -1.21 -1.15 13.17
CA ILE A 87 -1.95 0.11 13.07
C ILE A 87 -3.00 0.12 14.17
N PRO A 88 -3.01 1.13 15.05
CA PRO A 88 -4.09 1.31 16.01
C PRO A 88 -5.44 1.60 15.32
N ASP A 89 -6.54 1.32 15.99
CA ASP A 89 -7.88 1.64 15.50
C ASP A 89 -8.01 3.13 15.17
N GLY A 90 -8.62 3.45 14.04
CA GLY A 90 -8.84 4.83 13.58
C GLY A 90 -7.61 5.56 13.03
N LEU A 91 -6.48 4.88 12.74
CA LEU A 91 -5.26 5.54 12.28
C LEU A 91 -4.79 5.13 10.88
N ALA A 92 -5.47 4.23 10.17
CA ALA A 92 -5.13 3.90 8.79
C ALA A 92 -5.49 5.06 7.84
N ASP A 93 -4.53 5.55 7.11
CA ASP A 93 -4.72 6.57 6.06
C ASP A 93 -5.38 5.96 4.82
N LEU A 94 -5.02 4.73 4.51
CA LEU A 94 -5.46 3.99 3.34
C LEU A 94 -5.74 2.54 3.71
N ILE A 95 -6.89 2.03 3.26
CA ILE A 95 -7.20 0.60 3.23
C ILE A 95 -7.24 0.16 1.76
N MET A 96 -6.39 -0.79 1.40
CA MET A 96 -6.39 -1.45 0.09
C MET A 96 -6.99 -2.83 0.26
N ALA A 97 -8.21 -3.04 -0.24
CA ALA A 97 -8.97 -4.26 -0.04
C ALA A 97 -9.12 -5.04 -1.35
N PHE A 98 -8.69 -6.28 -1.33
CA PHE A 98 -8.82 -7.19 -2.46
C PHE A 98 -10.19 -7.86 -2.52
N GLU A 99 -11.00 -7.69 -1.46
CA GLU A 99 -12.29 -8.32 -1.29
C GLU A 99 -13.22 -7.40 -0.48
N PRO A 100 -14.51 -7.23 -0.85
CA PRO A 100 -15.41 -6.26 -0.23
C PRO A 100 -15.68 -6.49 1.26
N ALA A 101 -15.90 -7.74 1.71
CA ALA A 101 -16.14 -8.03 3.13
C ALA A 101 -14.89 -7.75 3.98
N GLU A 102 -13.70 -7.99 3.43
CA GLU A 102 -12.46 -7.65 4.13
C GLU A 102 -12.27 -6.13 4.27
N ALA A 103 -12.72 -5.33 3.28
CA ALA A 103 -12.74 -3.88 3.42
C ALA A 103 -13.58 -3.45 4.63
N VAL A 104 -14.83 -3.92 4.71
CA VAL A 104 -15.76 -3.56 5.80
C VAL A 104 -15.28 -4.09 7.15
N ARG A 105 -14.78 -5.33 7.22
CA ARG A 105 -14.25 -5.93 8.45
C ARG A 105 -13.11 -5.13 9.06
N ASN A 106 -12.31 -4.48 8.23
CA ASN A 106 -11.14 -3.72 8.65
C ASN A 106 -11.40 -2.20 8.79
N LEU A 107 -12.64 -1.73 8.62
CA LEU A 107 -12.97 -0.29 8.72
C LEU A 107 -12.64 0.33 10.08
N LYS A 108 -12.63 -0.47 11.15
CA LYS A 108 -12.23 0.01 12.47
C LYS A 108 -10.84 0.66 12.48
N TYR A 109 -9.95 0.27 11.58
CA TYR A 109 -8.62 0.86 11.45
C TYR A 109 -8.61 2.18 10.68
N LEU A 110 -9.64 2.45 9.83
CA LEU A 110 -9.64 3.62 8.97
C LEU A 110 -9.79 4.90 9.79
N LYS A 111 -8.92 5.86 9.56
CA LYS A 111 -9.05 7.19 10.16
C LYS A 111 -10.22 7.97 9.55
N LYS A 112 -10.73 8.96 10.28
CA LYS A 112 -11.70 9.92 9.72
C LYS A 112 -11.11 10.62 8.50
N GLY A 113 -11.81 10.55 7.36
CA GLY A 113 -11.32 11.09 6.08
C GLY A 113 -10.24 10.25 5.39
N GLY A 114 -9.99 9.02 5.87
CA GLY A 114 -9.15 8.04 5.18
C GLY A 114 -9.81 7.51 3.91
N THR A 115 -9.03 6.85 3.07
CA THR A 115 -9.46 6.32 1.76
C THR A 115 -9.54 4.80 1.78
N VAL A 116 -10.53 4.24 1.10
CA VAL A 116 -10.64 2.81 0.80
C VAL A 116 -10.52 2.62 -0.70
N ILE A 117 -9.63 1.74 -1.14
CA ILE A 117 -9.57 1.26 -2.51
C ILE A 117 -9.96 -0.21 -2.47
N VAL A 118 -11.04 -0.60 -3.13
CA VAL A 118 -11.63 -1.92 -2.99
C VAL A 118 -11.93 -2.56 -4.34
N ASN A 119 -11.62 -3.84 -4.47
CA ASN A 119 -12.11 -4.66 -5.57
C ASN A 119 -13.61 -4.96 -5.37
N LYS A 120 -14.42 -4.80 -6.42
CA LYS A 120 -15.84 -5.13 -6.36
C LYS A 120 -16.12 -6.64 -6.33
N LYS A 121 -15.17 -7.45 -6.77
CA LYS A 121 -15.34 -8.89 -6.90
C LYS A 121 -15.29 -9.60 -5.56
N ALA A 122 -16.39 -10.20 -5.17
CA ALA A 122 -16.49 -11.04 -3.97
C ALA A 122 -15.75 -12.38 -4.15
N VAL A 123 -15.14 -12.84 -3.08
CA VAL A 123 -14.63 -14.21 -2.98
C VAL A 123 -15.50 -14.96 -1.97
N LYS A 124 -16.33 -15.86 -2.48
CA LYS A 124 -17.24 -16.65 -1.64
C LYS A 124 -16.43 -17.51 -0.64
N PRO A 125 -16.75 -17.47 0.66
CA PRO A 125 -16.16 -18.38 1.63
C PRO A 125 -16.41 -19.84 1.26
N VAL A 126 -15.52 -20.74 1.69
CA VAL A 126 -15.69 -22.20 1.43
C VAL A 126 -17.02 -22.71 2.01
N THR A 127 -17.45 -22.12 3.13
CA THR A 127 -18.73 -22.45 3.79
C THR A 127 -19.96 -22.05 2.97
N GLU A 128 -19.82 -21.17 1.97
CA GLU A 128 -20.90 -20.76 1.07
C GLU A 128 -21.45 -21.96 0.26
N SER A 129 -20.62 -22.99 0.02
CA SER A 129 -21.06 -24.24 -0.61
C SER A 129 -22.07 -25.02 0.23
N LEU A 130 -22.16 -24.73 1.53
CA LEU A 130 -23.09 -25.35 2.47
C LEU A 130 -24.37 -24.54 2.69
N LEU A 131 -24.28 -23.22 2.51
CA LEU A 131 -25.38 -22.28 2.72
C LEU A 131 -25.24 -21.16 1.67
N ASP A 132 -26.05 -21.20 0.61
CA ASP A 132 -26.06 -20.13 -0.40
C ASP A 132 -26.65 -18.86 0.22
N THR A 133 -25.77 -17.96 0.67
CA THR A 133 -26.15 -16.67 1.27
C THR A 133 -26.40 -15.60 0.21
N GLY A 134 -26.14 -15.90 -1.07
CA GLY A 134 -26.20 -14.94 -2.17
C GLY A 134 -25.16 -13.82 -2.05
N TYR A 135 -24.03 -14.07 -1.37
CA TYR A 135 -22.98 -13.08 -1.20
C TYR A 135 -22.29 -12.74 -2.54
N ASP A 136 -22.38 -11.46 -2.93
CA ASP A 136 -21.79 -10.92 -4.17
C ASP A 136 -20.92 -9.66 -3.91
N GLY A 137 -20.82 -9.22 -2.66
CA GLY A 137 -20.05 -8.03 -2.24
C GLY A 137 -20.79 -6.70 -2.39
N SER A 138 -21.93 -6.66 -3.07
CA SER A 138 -22.67 -5.41 -3.36
C SER A 138 -23.10 -4.67 -2.10
N LYS A 139 -23.60 -5.39 -1.09
CA LYS A 139 -24.00 -4.82 0.21
C LYS A 139 -22.84 -4.18 0.95
N MET A 140 -21.63 -4.74 0.83
CA MET A 140 -20.42 -4.20 1.46
C MET A 140 -20.00 -2.89 0.80
N ILE A 141 -20.06 -2.83 -0.52
CA ILE A 141 -19.76 -1.62 -1.30
C ILE A 141 -20.80 -0.55 -1.02
N ALA A 142 -22.11 -0.90 -0.97
CA ALA A 142 -23.16 0.03 -0.59
C ALA A 142 -22.91 0.59 0.81
N PHE A 143 -22.57 -0.26 1.79
CA PHE A 143 -22.26 0.17 3.15
C PHE A 143 -21.12 1.21 3.20
N LEU A 144 -20.04 1.03 2.42
CA LEU A 144 -18.96 2.01 2.35
C LEU A 144 -19.45 3.37 1.85
N LYS A 145 -20.29 3.38 0.81
CA LYS A 145 -20.85 4.60 0.22
C LYS A 145 -21.84 5.30 1.15
N ASP A 146 -22.76 4.54 1.76
CA ASP A 146 -23.79 5.06 2.65
C ASP A 146 -23.22 5.70 3.92
N ASN A 147 -22.04 5.24 4.35
CA ASN A 147 -21.30 5.83 5.46
C ASN A 147 -20.34 6.97 5.04
N ASN A 148 -20.47 7.49 3.80
CA ASN A 148 -19.66 8.59 3.27
C ASN A 148 -18.14 8.35 3.36
N ILE A 149 -17.70 7.10 3.20
CA ILE A 149 -16.29 6.76 3.17
C ILE A 149 -15.75 7.04 1.77
N LYS A 150 -14.66 7.82 1.67
CA LYS A 150 -13.97 8.03 0.41
C LYS A 150 -13.53 6.68 -0.16
N THR A 151 -14.23 6.19 -1.19
CA THR A 151 -14.05 4.83 -1.69
C THR A 151 -13.87 4.83 -3.21
N TYR A 152 -12.77 4.21 -3.67
CA TYR A 152 -12.56 3.85 -5.07
C TYR A 152 -12.89 2.37 -5.25
N VAL A 153 -13.90 2.08 -6.07
CA VAL A 153 -14.34 0.72 -6.37
C VAL A 153 -13.76 0.29 -7.71
N LEU A 154 -13.01 -0.79 -7.72
CA LEU A 154 -12.32 -1.30 -8.90
C LEU A 154 -12.91 -2.64 -9.34
N ASP A 155 -12.92 -2.88 -10.65
CA ASP A 155 -13.23 -4.18 -11.23
C ASP A 155 -11.94 -4.89 -11.63
N ALA A 156 -11.56 -5.93 -10.90
CA ALA A 156 -10.36 -6.69 -11.20
C ALA A 156 -10.40 -7.39 -12.56
N ASP A 157 -11.58 -7.86 -13.02
CA ASP A 157 -11.73 -8.55 -14.29
C ASP A 157 -11.57 -7.55 -15.45
N GLU A 158 -12.18 -6.37 -15.35
CA GLU A 158 -12.05 -5.30 -16.33
C GLU A 158 -10.60 -4.77 -16.37
N LEU A 159 -10.04 -4.40 -15.21
CA LEU A 159 -8.70 -3.83 -15.11
C LEU A 159 -7.61 -4.79 -15.61
N CYS A 160 -7.78 -6.08 -15.39
CA CYS A 160 -6.83 -7.10 -15.81
C CYS A 160 -7.16 -7.75 -17.16
N SER A 161 -8.20 -7.34 -17.88
CA SER A 161 -8.62 -7.92 -19.16
C SER A 161 -7.48 -7.96 -20.18
N SER A 162 -6.75 -6.85 -20.33
CA SER A 162 -5.60 -6.72 -21.25
C SER A 162 -4.32 -7.43 -20.77
N LEU A 163 -4.33 -7.96 -19.53
CA LEU A 163 -3.18 -8.63 -18.90
C LEU A 163 -3.29 -10.16 -18.98
N GLY A 164 -4.45 -10.69 -19.41
CA GLY A 164 -4.71 -12.11 -19.55
C GLY A 164 -4.89 -12.87 -18.22
N SER A 165 -4.77 -12.23 -17.06
CA SER A 165 -5.01 -12.87 -15.77
C SER A 165 -5.28 -11.86 -14.64
N VAL A 166 -6.31 -12.12 -13.85
CA VAL A 166 -6.62 -11.38 -12.61
C VAL A 166 -5.56 -11.52 -11.52
N LYS A 167 -4.59 -12.43 -11.68
CA LYS A 167 -3.47 -12.58 -10.74
C LYS A 167 -2.58 -11.34 -10.65
N PHE A 168 -2.62 -10.47 -11.63
CA PHE A 168 -1.87 -9.22 -11.67
C PHE A 168 -2.60 -8.05 -11.03
N PHE A 169 -3.82 -8.26 -10.54
CA PHE A 169 -4.63 -7.22 -9.90
C PHE A 169 -3.94 -6.60 -8.68
N ASN A 170 -3.18 -7.38 -7.91
CA ASN A 170 -2.44 -6.88 -6.76
C ASN A 170 -1.44 -5.76 -7.14
N ILE A 171 -0.80 -5.88 -8.28
CA ILE A 171 0.14 -4.87 -8.78
C ILE A 171 -0.61 -3.70 -9.44
N ALA A 172 -1.70 -3.98 -10.17
CA ALA A 172 -2.54 -2.93 -10.73
C ALA A 172 -3.16 -2.06 -9.62
N LEU A 173 -3.62 -2.66 -8.52
CA LEU A 173 -4.13 -1.93 -7.34
C LEU A 173 -3.09 -0.99 -6.72
N LEU A 174 -1.82 -1.40 -6.67
CA LEU A 174 -0.72 -0.51 -6.26
C LEU A 174 -0.57 0.68 -7.20
N GLY A 175 -0.71 0.48 -8.51
CA GLY A 175 -0.70 1.54 -9.51
C GLY A 175 -1.79 2.58 -9.24
N VAL A 176 -3.03 2.13 -9.01
CA VAL A 176 -4.14 3.02 -8.63
C VAL A 176 -3.80 3.81 -7.36
N ALA A 177 -3.33 3.13 -6.31
CA ALA A 177 -3.04 3.76 -5.02
C ALA A 177 -1.91 4.81 -5.10
N VAL A 178 -0.96 4.63 -6.01
CA VAL A 178 0.08 5.65 -6.29
C VAL A 178 -0.52 6.83 -7.04
N ALA A 179 -1.31 6.58 -8.08
CA ALA A 179 -1.85 7.62 -8.95
C ALA A 179 -2.85 8.53 -8.22
N THR A 180 -3.67 7.96 -7.32
CA THR A 180 -4.58 8.74 -6.46
C THR A 180 -3.85 9.55 -5.38
N GLY A 181 -2.54 9.36 -5.21
CA GLY A 181 -1.74 10.00 -4.16
C GLY A 181 -1.98 9.43 -2.75
N ASP A 182 -2.93 8.51 -2.59
CA ASP A 182 -3.29 7.97 -1.28
C ASP A 182 -2.18 7.10 -0.69
N LEU A 183 -1.36 6.44 -1.53
CA LEU A 183 -0.21 5.66 -1.07
C LEU A 183 0.95 6.55 -0.60
N GLY A 184 1.13 7.72 -1.21
CA GLY A 184 2.16 8.68 -0.83
C GLY A 184 3.58 8.33 -1.28
N LEU A 185 3.76 7.29 -2.09
CA LEU A 185 5.04 6.84 -2.66
C LEU A 185 5.18 7.29 -4.11
N LYS A 186 6.42 7.39 -4.58
CA LYS A 186 6.70 7.71 -5.97
C LYS A 186 6.46 6.50 -6.89
N LYS A 187 6.02 6.79 -8.10
CA LYS A 187 5.83 5.79 -9.16
C LYS A 187 7.11 4.99 -9.42
N GLU A 188 8.23 5.70 -9.57
CA GLU A 188 9.53 5.14 -9.90
C GLU A 188 10.04 4.19 -8.81
N SER A 189 9.71 4.46 -7.55
CA SER A 189 10.10 3.59 -6.42
C SER A 189 9.42 2.24 -6.51
N LEU A 190 8.11 2.20 -6.79
CA LEU A 190 7.36 0.97 -6.99
C LEU A 190 7.81 0.21 -8.23
N GLU A 191 8.03 0.91 -9.36
CA GLU A 191 8.54 0.29 -10.59
C GLU A 191 9.90 -0.39 -10.37
N ASN A 192 10.79 0.27 -9.60
CA ASN A 192 12.10 -0.29 -9.27
C ASN A 192 11.95 -1.56 -8.40
N GLU A 193 11.07 -1.53 -7.40
CA GLU A 193 10.81 -2.70 -6.56
C GLU A 193 10.18 -3.86 -7.33
N ILE A 194 9.29 -3.58 -8.29
CA ILE A 194 8.76 -4.61 -9.20
C ILE A 194 9.89 -5.24 -10.00
N LYS A 195 10.80 -4.43 -10.58
CA LYS A 195 11.94 -4.93 -11.36
C LYS A 195 12.90 -5.81 -10.56
N THR A 196 13.10 -5.49 -9.27
CA THR A 196 14.10 -6.15 -8.44
C THR A 196 13.56 -7.33 -7.63
N LYS A 197 12.27 -7.32 -7.24
CA LYS A 197 11.68 -8.33 -6.34
C LYS A 197 10.80 -9.36 -7.04
N VAL A 198 10.29 -9.04 -8.22
CA VAL A 198 9.48 -9.98 -8.99
C VAL A 198 10.40 -10.87 -9.83
N LYS A 199 10.04 -12.15 -9.98
CA LYS A 199 10.80 -13.08 -10.83
C LYS A 199 10.91 -12.50 -12.25
N GLU A 200 12.10 -12.56 -12.84
CA GLU A 200 12.46 -11.95 -14.13
C GLU A 200 11.40 -12.18 -15.22
N LYS A 201 10.96 -13.43 -15.40
CA LYS A 201 9.94 -13.81 -16.41
C LYS A 201 8.58 -13.11 -16.24
N PHE A 202 8.30 -12.51 -15.07
CA PHE A 202 7.05 -11.81 -14.79
C PHE A 202 7.21 -10.29 -14.66
N VAL A 203 8.43 -9.75 -14.75
CA VAL A 203 8.69 -8.32 -14.55
C VAL A 203 7.88 -7.49 -15.53
N GLN A 204 7.96 -7.79 -16.83
CA GLN A 204 7.32 -7.00 -17.89
C GLN A 204 5.80 -6.95 -17.71
N ILE A 205 5.17 -8.09 -17.44
CA ILE A 205 3.71 -8.14 -17.26
C ILE A 205 3.27 -7.43 -15.97
N ASN A 206 4.07 -7.48 -14.90
CA ASN A 206 3.78 -6.74 -13.67
C ASN A 206 3.97 -5.23 -13.85
N LEU A 207 4.98 -4.79 -14.59
CA LEU A 207 5.11 -3.37 -14.94
C LEU A 207 3.93 -2.88 -15.78
N LYS A 208 3.49 -3.68 -16.75
CA LYS A 208 2.27 -3.37 -17.53
C LYS A 208 1.04 -3.29 -16.62
N ALA A 209 0.89 -4.22 -15.67
CA ALA A 209 -0.21 -4.20 -14.71
C ALA A 209 -0.19 -2.93 -13.83
N PHE A 210 0.99 -2.57 -13.32
CA PHE A 210 1.18 -1.35 -12.54
C PHE A 210 0.79 -0.10 -13.35
N GLU A 211 1.26 0.00 -14.59
CA GLU A 211 0.96 1.13 -15.47
C GLU A 211 -0.53 1.20 -15.83
N THR A 212 -1.18 0.05 -16.06
CA THR A 212 -2.63 0.00 -16.31
C THR A 212 -3.40 0.55 -15.11
N GLY A 213 -3.05 0.11 -13.91
CA GLY A 213 -3.65 0.63 -12.67
C GLY A 213 -3.34 2.11 -12.44
N TYR A 214 -2.13 2.55 -12.75
CA TYR A 214 -1.73 3.94 -12.60
C TYR A 214 -2.56 4.88 -13.50
N LYS A 215 -2.79 4.51 -14.76
CA LYS A 215 -3.66 5.26 -15.70
C LYS A 215 -5.10 5.35 -15.18
N LEU A 216 -5.67 4.23 -14.75
CA LEU A 216 -7.01 4.23 -14.14
C LEU A 216 -7.07 5.14 -12.90
N GLY A 217 -6.06 5.09 -12.04
CA GLY A 217 -6.00 5.94 -10.85
C GLY A 217 -5.94 7.43 -11.19
N GLN A 218 -5.28 7.81 -12.29
CA GLN A 218 -5.30 9.19 -12.78
C GLN A 218 -6.70 9.61 -13.22
N GLU A 219 -7.43 8.75 -13.94
CA GLU A 219 -8.81 9.01 -14.38
C GLU A 219 -9.79 9.16 -13.20
N LEU A 220 -9.57 8.45 -12.10
CA LEU A 220 -10.41 8.51 -10.90
C LEU A 220 -10.22 9.81 -10.08
N CYS A 221 -9.18 10.59 -10.36
CA CYS A 221 -8.89 11.86 -9.68
C CYS A 221 -9.52 13.08 -10.35
N PHE A 222 -10.09 12.92 -11.54
CA PHE A 222 -10.78 13.96 -12.32
C PHE A 222 -12.30 13.73 -12.30
#